data_1e6b9e6578f93c156e951016fa384ceb
#
_entry.id   1e6b9e6578f93c156e951016fa384ceb
#
_cell.length_a   1.000
_cell.length_b   1.000
_cell.length_c   1.000
_cell.angle_alpha   90.00
_cell.angle_beta   90.00
_cell.angle_gamma   90.00
#
_symmetry.space_group_name_H-M   'P 1'
#
loop_
_entity.id
_entity.type
_entity.pdbx_description
1 polymer ?
#
loop_
_entity_poly.entity_id
_entity_poly.type
_entity_poly.pdbx_seq_one_letter_code
_entity_poly.pdbx_strand_id
1 'polypeptide(L)'
;VVDSVRTMIESIQLPPPAIKIPGDVVAEDSPLRCMLVSPAQYHAFSQDANFRQFQASALARASKAGNHPLFLGEVGLWNGVLIMKMPKPIRFYSGDTIMYCAANDTETETACTVPAAFGTTHAVDRALLLGGQALAQAFASSKHGGMPFFWKDKGWDHDDKMELLIGAIQGLAKVRWLVNQGNGTKHYTDHGVIAIDTAVPIIGARN
;
A
#
# COMPACT_ATOMS: atom_id res chain seq x y z
N VAL A 1 -0.34 -17.49 1.76
CA VAL A 1 -0.51 -16.14 2.33
C VAL A 1 -1.18 -15.22 1.31
N VAL A 2 -0.59 -14.99 0.11
CA VAL A 2 -1.15 -14.04 -0.89
C VAL A 2 -2.57 -14.43 -1.29
N ASP A 3 -2.81 -15.71 -1.61
CA ASP A 3 -4.13 -16.20 -1.99
C ASP A 3 -5.16 -16.05 -0.86
N SER A 4 -4.75 -16.34 0.38
CA SER A 4 -5.64 -16.19 1.54
C SER A 4 -6.04 -14.73 1.76
N VAL A 5 -5.08 -13.80 1.65
CA VAL A 5 -5.36 -12.36 1.82
C VAL A 5 -6.19 -11.81 0.66
N ARG A 6 -5.98 -12.31 -0.55
CA ARG A 6 -6.85 -12.00 -1.69
C ARG A 6 -8.29 -12.46 -1.43
N THR A 7 -8.47 -13.69 -0.97
CA THR A 7 -9.81 -14.20 -0.63
C THR A 7 -10.45 -13.34 0.47
N MET A 8 -9.68 -12.89 1.45
CA MET A 8 -10.19 -12.00 2.51
C MET A 8 -10.72 -10.68 1.95
N ILE A 9 -9.99 -10.02 1.05
CA ILE A 9 -10.42 -8.74 0.48
C ILE A 9 -11.63 -8.88 -0.45
N GLU A 10 -11.79 -10.05 -1.08
CA GLU A 10 -12.92 -10.35 -1.95
C GLU A 10 -14.18 -10.80 -1.18
N SER A 11 -14.02 -11.31 0.05
CA SER A 11 -15.12 -11.78 0.90
C SER A 11 -15.67 -10.75 1.87
N ILE A 12 -15.13 -9.54 1.91
CA ILE A 12 -15.73 -8.44 2.68
C ILE A 12 -17.07 -8.02 2.09
N GLN A 13 -17.95 -7.43 2.92
CA GLN A 13 -19.32 -7.06 2.49
C GLN A 13 -19.37 -6.09 1.31
N LEU A 14 -18.37 -5.22 1.19
CA LEU A 14 -18.18 -4.30 0.08
C LEU A 14 -16.79 -4.55 -0.51
N PRO A 15 -16.65 -5.52 -1.42
CA PRO A 15 -15.35 -5.78 -2.04
C PRO A 15 -14.92 -4.55 -2.87
N PRO A 16 -13.68 -4.11 -2.74
CA PRO A 16 -13.20 -2.97 -3.49
C PRO A 16 -13.13 -3.27 -4.98
N PRO A 17 -13.33 -2.28 -5.86
CA PRO A 17 -13.15 -2.47 -7.29
C PRO A 17 -11.71 -2.85 -7.62
N ALA A 18 -11.52 -3.41 -8.81
CA ALA A 18 -10.19 -3.70 -9.33
C ALA A 18 -9.38 -2.42 -9.53
N ILE A 19 -8.06 -2.55 -9.39
CA ILE A 19 -7.14 -1.47 -9.76
C ILE A 19 -7.06 -1.42 -11.28
N LYS A 20 -7.31 -0.24 -11.87
CA LYS A 20 -7.17 0.01 -13.29
C LYS A 20 -5.79 0.57 -13.58
N ILE A 21 -5.11 -0.01 -14.57
CA ILE A 21 -3.85 0.51 -15.07
C ILE A 21 -4.13 1.27 -16.35
N PRO A 22 -3.74 2.53 -16.50
CA PRO A 22 -3.95 3.30 -17.70
C PRO A 22 -3.34 2.59 -18.93
N GLY A 23 -4.14 2.40 -19.96
CA GLY A 23 -3.72 1.75 -21.22
C GLY A 23 -3.89 0.23 -21.24
N ASP A 24 -4.42 -0.41 -20.20
CA ASP A 24 -4.73 -1.83 -20.19
C ASP A 24 -6.23 -2.07 -20.37
N VAL A 25 -6.59 -2.59 -21.54
CA VAL A 25 -7.99 -2.91 -21.90
C VAL A 25 -8.45 -4.23 -21.24
N VAL A 26 -7.50 -5.10 -20.88
CA VAL A 26 -7.78 -6.43 -20.33
C VAL A 26 -8.06 -6.38 -18.83
N ALA A 27 -7.71 -5.29 -18.15
CA ALA A 27 -7.90 -5.13 -16.69
C ALA A 27 -9.39 -5.03 -16.26
N GLU A 28 -10.33 -4.95 -17.20
CA GLU A 28 -11.76 -4.84 -16.86
C GLU A 28 -12.34 -6.17 -16.37
N ASP A 29 -11.86 -7.29 -16.89
CA ASP A 29 -12.40 -8.63 -16.60
C ASP A 29 -11.67 -9.37 -15.46
N SER A 30 -10.48 -8.91 -15.06
CA SER A 30 -9.71 -9.52 -13.98
C SER A 30 -9.51 -8.58 -12.82
N PRO A 31 -10.01 -8.93 -11.61
CA PRO A 31 -9.84 -8.08 -10.43
C PRO A 31 -8.38 -8.01 -10.01
N LEU A 32 -7.67 -7.01 -10.54
CA LEU A 32 -6.29 -6.74 -10.17
C LEU A 32 -6.23 -6.06 -8.79
N ARG A 33 -5.36 -6.55 -7.92
CA ARG A 33 -5.01 -5.98 -6.61
C ARG A 33 -3.54 -5.65 -6.59
N CYS A 34 -3.13 -4.72 -5.76
CA CYS A 34 -1.72 -4.36 -5.57
C CYS A 34 -1.27 -4.70 -4.15
N MET A 35 -0.21 -5.45 -4.02
CA MET A 35 0.41 -5.76 -2.75
C MET A 35 1.76 -5.07 -2.63
N LEU A 36 1.86 -4.14 -1.70
CA LEU A 36 3.10 -3.44 -1.38
C LEU A 36 3.83 -4.22 -0.30
N VAL A 37 5.05 -4.67 -0.60
CA VAL A 37 5.85 -5.49 0.30
C VAL A 37 7.21 -4.85 0.58
N SER A 38 7.81 -5.18 1.73
CA SER A 38 9.19 -4.78 2.00
C SER A 38 10.17 -5.57 1.13
N PRO A 39 11.40 -5.07 0.93
CA PRO A 39 12.44 -5.82 0.22
C PRO A 39 12.73 -7.19 0.84
N ALA A 40 12.66 -7.30 2.18
CA ALA A 40 12.87 -8.57 2.88
C ALA A 40 11.73 -9.57 2.62
N GLN A 41 10.48 -9.10 2.66
CA GLN A 41 9.31 -9.91 2.31
C GLN A 41 9.36 -10.34 0.84
N TYR A 42 9.73 -9.42 -0.07
CA TYR A 42 9.87 -9.76 -1.49
C TYR A 42 10.96 -10.82 -1.73
N HIS A 43 12.07 -10.73 -1.00
CA HIS A 43 13.11 -11.74 -1.05
C HIS A 43 12.57 -13.12 -0.65
N ALA A 44 11.76 -13.21 0.39
CA ALA A 44 11.11 -14.46 0.79
C ALA A 44 10.20 -15.02 -0.31
N PHE A 45 9.41 -14.18 -1.00
CA PHE A 45 8.63 -14.61 -2.18
C PHE A 45 9.54 -15.12 -3.31
N SER A 46 10.65 -14.45 -3.57
CA SER A 46 11.59 -14.84 -4.61
C SER A 46 12.29 -16.18 -4.35
N GLN A 47 12.27 -16.69 -3.13
CA GLN A 47 12.78 -18.00 -2.78
C GLN A 47 11.80 -19.15 -3.09
N ASP A 48 10.51 -18.84 -3.22
CA ASP A 48 9.47 -19.85 -3.53
C ASP A 48 9.62 -20.33 -4.98
N ALA A 49 9.69 -21.67 -5.14
CA ALA A 49 9.89 -22.28 -6.45
C ALA A 49 8.70 -22.05 -7.41
N ASN A 50 7.48 -22.08 -6.88
CA ASN A 50 6.27 -21.87 -7.69
C ASN A 50 6.19 -20.42 -8.17
N PHE A 51 6.54 -19.47 -7.31
CA PHE A 51 6.58 -18.05 -7.67
C PHE A 51 7.62 -17.78 -8.75
N ARG A 52 8.82 -18.37 -8.65
CA ARG A 52 9.89 -18.26 -9.67
C ARG A 52 9.45 -18.84 -11.02
N GLN A 53 8.83 -20.02 -11.01
CA GLN A 53 8.34 -20.64 -12.24
C GLN A 53 7.25 -19.80 -12.91
N PHE A 54 6.33 -19.27 -12.11
CA PHE A 54 5.29 -18.39 -12.62
C PHE A 54 5.85 -17.08 -13.20
N GLN A 55 6.81 -16.48 -12.51
CA GLN A 55 7.49 -15.26 -12.96
C GLN A 55 8.27 -15.49 -14.25
N ALA A 56 8.99 -16.60 -14.37
CA ALA A 56 9.67 -16.97 -15.60
C ALA A 56 8.70 -17.15 -16.78
N SER A 57 7.55 -17.78 -16.55
CA SER A 57 6.50 -17.93 -17.55
C SER A 57 5.85 -16.59 -17.94
N ALA A 58 5.71 -15.66 -16.97
CA ALA A 58 5.21 -14.31 -17.23
C ALA A 58 6.19 -13.48 -18.06
N LEU A 59 7.48 -13.54 -17.77
CA LEU A 59 8.54 -12.89 -18.55
C LEU A 59 8.62 -13.41 -19.96
N ALA A 60 8.49 -14.72 -20.17
CA ALA A 60 8.45 -15.32 -21.50
C ALA A 60 7.26 -14.84 -22.34
N ARG A 61 6.11 -14.59 -21.73
CA ARG A 61 4.94 -13.99 -22.40
C ARG A 61 5.15 -12.50 -22.66
N ALA A 62 5.76 -11.77 -21.73
CA ALA A 62 6.04 -10.33 -21.87
C ALA A 62 6.97 -10.03 -23.05
N SER A 63 7.97 -10.87 -23.30
CA SER A 63 8.88 -10.71 -24.44
C SER A 63 8.16 -10.76 -25.80
N LYS A 64 6.97 -11.35 -25.85
CA LYS A 64 6.12 -11.42 -27.05
C LYS A 64 5.07 -10.30 -27.12
N ALA A 65 4.77 -9.65 -26.00
CA ALA A 65 3.69 -8.67 -25.88
C ALA A 65 4.11 -7.19 -25.98
N GLY A 66 5.41 -6.91 -26.21
CA GLY A 66 5.92 -5.54 -26.29
C GLY A 66 6.00 -4.83 -24.93
N ASN A 67 6.15 -3.52 -24.94
CA ASN A 67 6.32 -2.67 -23.73
C ASN A 67 5.05 -2.58 -22.87
N HIS A 68 4.65 -3.66 -22.22
CA HIS A 68 3.52 -3.62 -21.28
C HIS A 68 3.98 -3.08 -19.92
N PRO A 69 3.33 -2.05 -19.33
CA PRO A 69 3.78 -1.41 -18.09
C PRO A 69 3.84 -2.36 -16.88
N LEU A 70 3.08 -3.46 -16.86
CA LEU A 70 3.11 -4.49 -15.83
C LEU A 70 4.43 -5.30 -15.80
N PHE A 71 5.22 -5.27 -16.84
CA PHE A 71 6.42 -6.09 -16.98
C PHE A 71 7.70 -5.27 -16.97
N LEU A 72 7.60 -3.97 -16.77
CA LEU A 72 8.74 -3.08 -16.60
C LEU A 72 9.24 -3.13 -15.15
N GLY A 73 10.34 -3.84 -14.94
CA GLY A 73 11.08 -3.84 -13.69
C GLY A 73 10.73 -4.97 -12.72
N GLU A 74 10.90 -4.72 -11.43
CA GLU A 74 10.85 -5.69 -10.34
C GLU A 74 9.42 -6.02 -9.87
N VAL A 75 8.52 -6.27 -10.81
CA VAL A 75 7.11 -6.51 -10.52
C VAL A 75 6.81 -8.01 -10.63
N GLY A 76 6.20 -8.55 -9.58
CA GLY A 76 5.68 -9.92 -9.57
C GLY A 76 4.15 -9.91 -9.70
N LEU A 77 3.59 -10.69 -10.61
CA LEU A 77 2.16 -10.92 -10.68
C LEU A 77 1.85 -12.34 -10.23
N TRP A 78 1.01 -12.50 -9.21
CA TRP A 78 0.55 -13.78 -8.71
C TRP A 78 -0.96 -13.76 -8.52
N ASN A 79 -1.66 -14.66 -9.21
CA ASN A 79 -3.12 -14.84 -9.08
C ASN A 79 -3.93 -13.51 -9.02
N GLY A 80 -3.65 -12.58 -9.96
CA GLY A 80 -4.30 -11.27 -10.01
C GLY A 80 -3.83 -10.26 -8.94
N VAL A 81 -2.78 -10.59 -8.18
CA VAL A 81 -2.14 -9.68 -7.22
C VAL A 81 -0.80 -9.22 -7.77
N LEU A 82 -0.67 -7.93 -7.98
CA LEU A 82 0.56 -7.27 -8.39
C LEU A 82 1.42 -7.01 -7.16
N ILE A 83 2.56 -7.69 -7.04
CA ILE A 83 3.46 -7.55 -5.91
C ILE A 83 4.55 -6.53 -6.25
N MET A 84 4.57 -5.43 -5.50
CA MET A 84 5.52 -4.33 -5.70
C MET A 84 6.35 -4.11 -4.43
N LYS A 85 7.63 -3.79 -4.61
CA LYS A 85 8.50 -3.43 -3.48
C LYS A 85 8.26 -1.99 -3.04
N MET A 86 8.13 -1.77 -1.75
CA MET A 86 8.14 -0.43 -1.18
C MET A 86 9.59 0.08 -1.08
N PRO A 87 9.89 1.29 -1.56
CA PRO A 87 11.22 1.88 -1.40
C PRO A 87 11.65 2.04 0.07
N LYS A 88 10.68 2.38 0.92
CA LYS A 88 10.87 2.50 2.37
C LYS A 88 9.90 1.55 3.06
N PRO A 89 10.36 0.46 3.68
CA PRO A 89 9.49 -0.49 4.36
C PRO A 89 8.87 0.13 5.62
N ILE A 90 7.65 -0.30 5.92
CA ILE A 90 7.01 -0.03 7.21
C ILE A 90 7.50 -1.11 8.15
N ARG A 91 8.43 -0.76 9.05
CA ARG A 91 9.13 -1.70 9.91
C ARG A 91 9.00 -1.32 11.38
N PHE A 92 8.70 -2.32 12.19
CA PHE A 92 8.61 -2.24 13.64
C PHE A 92 9.69 -3.11 14.28
N TYR A 93 10.38 -2.55 15.23
CA TYR A 93 11.45 -3.24 15.96
C TYR A 93 10.95 -3.80 17.30
N SER A 94 11.76 -4.62 17.92
CA SER A 94 11.52 -5.16 19.26
C SER A 94 11.14 -4.04 20.25
N GLY A 95 9.99 -4.18 20.91
CA GLY A 95 9.44 -3.20 21.83
C GLY A 95 8.55 -2.12 21.22
N ASP A 96 8.50 -2.00 19.88
CA ASP A 96 7.57 -1.08 19.22
C ASP A 96 6.13 -1.58 19.35
N THR A 97 5.19 -0.63 19.38
CA THR A 97 3.76 -0.94 19.40
C THR A 97 3.17 -0.92 18.02
N ILE A 98 2.50 -2.00 17.65
CA ILE A 98 1.75 -2.13 16.41
C ILE A 98 0.27 -1.98 16.72
N MET A 99 -0.40 -1.06 16.03
CA MET A 99 -1.85 -0.93 16.09
C MET A 99 -2.50 -1.75 14.99
N TYR A 100 -3.51 -2.55 15.33
CA TYR A 100 -4.29 -3.33 14.37
C TYR A 100 -5.76 -3.36 14.78
N CYS A 101 -6.63 -3.58 13.81
CA CYS A 101 -8.05 -3.79 14.02
C CYS A 101 -8.32 -5.28 13.87
N ALA A 102 -8.67 -5.94 14.96
CA ALA A 102 -8.86 -7.40 14.98
C ALA A 102 -10.22 -7.82 14.41
N ALA A 103 -11.20 -6.92 14.41
CA ALA A 103 -12.55 -7.18 13.95
C ALA A 103 -13.00 -6.11 12.95
N ASN A 104 -13.75 -6.53 11.94
CA ASN A 104 -14.29 -5.62 10.92
C ASN A 104 -15.43 -4.73 11.42
N ASP A 105 -15.87 -4.93 12.66
CA ASP A 105 -17.07 -4.33 13.23
C ASP A 105 -16.79 -3.19 14.20
N THR A 106 -15.53 -2.94 14.55
CA THR A 106 -15.17 -1.88 15.48
C THR A 106 -14.12 -0.94 14.88
N GLU A 107 -14.23 0.35 15.18
CA GLU A 107 -13.14 1.29 14.92
C GLU A 107 -12.01 1.19 15.95
N THR A 108 -12.17 0.33 16.94
CA THR A 108 -11.23 0.21 18.05
C THR A 108 -9.97 -0.51 17.59
N GLU A 109 -8.90 0.22 17.60
CA GLU A 109 -7.57 -0.34 17.34
C GLU A 109 -7.04 -1.01 18.61
N THR A 110 -6.49 -2.21 18.44
CA THR A 110 -5.83 -2.96 19.51
C THR A 110 -4.32 -2.80 19.38
N ALA A 111 -3.67 -2.55 20.49
CA ALA A 111 -2.22 -2.44 20.54
C ALA A 111 -1.59 -3.82 20.76
N CYS A 112 -0.57 -4.14 19.97
CA CYS A 112 0.28 -5.30 20.15
C CYS A 112 1.74 -4.86 20.19
N THR A 113 2.49 -5.33 21.16
CA THR A 113 3.92 -5.01 21.26
C THR A 113 4.73 -6.08 20.54
N VAL A 114 5.69 -5.66 19.71
CA VAL A 114 6.62 -6.58 19.06
C VAL A 114 7.42 -7.32 20.13
N PRO A 115 7.46 -8.67 20.10
CA PRO A 115 8.09 -9.47 21.15
C PRO A 115 9.54 -9.06 21.41
N ALA A 116 9.91 -8.93 22.69
CA ALA A 116 11.28 -8.65 23.09
C ALA A 116 12.28 -9.74 22.65
N ALA A 117 11.79 -10.96 22.45
CA ALA A 117 12.59 -12.08 21.93
C ALA A 117 13.17 -11.84 20.52
N PHE A 118 12.60 -10.89 19.74
CA PHE A 118 13.12 -10.54 18.42
C PHE A 118 14.47 -9.82 18.50
N GLY A 119 14.71 -9.09 19.59
CA GLY A 119 15.98 -8.40 19.87
C GLY A 119 16.43 -7.54 18.70
N THR A 120 17.67 -7.74 18.26
CA THR A 120 18.28 -7.07 17.10
C THR A 120 18.29 -7.94 15.85
N THR A 121 17.77 -9.17 15.91
CA THR A 121 17.87 -10.16 14.82
C THR A 121 16.66 -10.16 13.91
N HIS A 122 15.48 -9.83 14.44
CA HIS A 122 14.24 -9.84 13.69
C HIS A 122 13.46 -8.53 13.90
N ALA A 123 12.69 -8.17 12.90
CA ALA A 123 11.74 -7.06 12.93
C ALA A 123 10.41 -7.54 12.34
N VAL A 124 9.37 -6.74 12.53
CA VAL A 124 8.08 -6.96 11.86
C VAL A 124 7.96 -5.97 10.71
N ASP A 125 7.82 -6.47 9.49
CA ASP A 125 7.52 -5.65 8.32
C ASP A 125 6.03 -5.75 7.98
N ARG A 126 5.41 -4.61 7.76
CA ARG A 126 4.02 -4.50 7.35
C ARG A 126 3.92 -4.40 5.83
N ALA A 127 3.28 -5.38 5.20
CA ALA A 127 2.83 -5.32 3.83
C ALA A 127 1.40 -4.78 3.76
N LEU A 128 1.04 -4.16 2.64
CA LEU A 128 -0.29 -3.62 2.39
C LEU A 128 -0.87 -4.22 1.12
N LEU A 129 -2.01 -4.91 1.22
CA LEU A 129 -2.80 -5.27 0.06
C LEU A 129 -3.80 -4.15 -0.21
N LEU A 130 -3.78 -3.62 -1.42
CA LEU A 130 -4.61 -2.50 -1.86
C LEU A 130 -5.56 -2.96 -2.98
N GLY A 131 -6.82 -2.63 -2.84
CA GLY A 131 -7.80 -2.64 -3.91
C GLY A 131 -7.99 -1.25 -4.52
N GLY A 132 -8.87 -1.13 -5.50
CA GLY A 132 -9.30 0.18 -6.00
C GLY A 132 -10.02 0.95 -4.88
N GLN A 133 -9.90 2.28 -4.91
CA GLN A 133 -10.51 3.18 -3.92
C GLN A 133 -10.04 2.99 -2.46
N ALA A 134 -8.85 2.40 -2.26
CA ALA A 134 -8.29 2.17 -0.93
C ALA A 134 -7.95 3.49 -0.21
N LEU A 135 -7.50 4.48 -0.96
CA LEU A 135 -7.09 5.78 -0.47
C LEU A 135 -7.83 6.90 -1.20
N ALA A 136 -8.22 7.92 -0.46
CA ALA A 136 -8.77 9.16 -0.98
C ALA A 136 -7.78 10.30 -0.74
N GLN A 137 -7.50 11.07 -1.77
CA GLN A 137 -6.70 12.28 -1.68
C GLN A 137 -7.60 13.47 -2.01
N ALA A 138 -7.64 14.44 -1.11
CA ALA A 138 -8.36 15.69 -1.28
C ALA A 138 -7.37 16.84 -1.39
N PHE A 139 -7.66 17.77 -2.29
CA PHE A 139 -6.92 19.00 -2.44
C PHE A 139 -7.83 20.18 -2.11
N ALA A 140 -7.30 21.16 -1.39
CA ALA A 140 -8.00 22.42 -1.18
C ALA A 140 -7.32 23.53 -1.97
N SER A 141 -8.12 24.47 -2.49
CA SER A 141 -7.57 25.64 -3.17
C SER A 141 -7.01 26.62 -2.16
N SER A 142 -5.85 27.17 -2.45
CA SER A 142 -5.29 28.25 -1.65
C SER A 142 -5.96 29.57 -1.99
N LYS A 143 -5.98 30.50 -1.04
CA LYS A 143 -6.44 31.89 -1.24
C LYS A 143 -5.63 32.63 -2.32
N HIS A 144 -4.49 32.09 -2.73
CA HIS A 144 -3.52 32.71 -3.62
C HIS A 144 -3.45 32.09 -5.02
N GLY A 145 -4.56 31.63 -5.60
CA GLY A 145 -4.51 31.20 -6.99
C GLY A 145 -5.40 30.02 -7.37
N GLY A 146 -6.24 29.51 -6.46
CA GLY A 146 -7.18 28.44 -6.77
C GLY A 146 -6.55 27.07 -7.03
N MET A 147 -5.24 26.94 -6.96
CA MET A 147 -4.52 25.68 -7.14
C MET A 147 -4.14 25.05 -5.81
N PRO A 148 -4.06 23.71 -5.72
CA PRO A 148 -3.64 23.02 -4.50
C PRO A 148 -2.16 23.25 -4.16
N PHE A 149 -1.35 23.59 -5.17
CA PHE A 149 0.04 23.97 -5.02
C PHE A 149 0.18 25.46 -5.28
N PHE A 150 0.87 26.16 -4.42
CA PHE A 150 1.12 27.60 -4.58
C PHE A 150 2.56 27.94 -4.23
N TRP A 151 3.04 28.98 -4.84
CA TRP A 151 4.32 29.60 -4.52
C TRP A 151 4.15 31.11 -4.46
N LYS A 152 4.97 31.75 -3.69
CA LYS A 152 5.00 33.21 -3.55
C LYS A 152 6.42 33.64 -3.30
N ASP A 153 6.81 34.70 -3.96
CA ASP A 153 8.09 35.35 -3.77
C ASP A 153 7.90 36.73 -3.13
N LYS A 154 8.85 37.15 -2.36
CA LYS A 154 8.89 38.47 -1.75
C LYS A 154 10.32 38.94 -1.68
N GLY A 155 10.59 40.09 -2.30
CA GLY A 155 11.84 40.82 -2.13
C GLY A 155 11.86 41.60 -0.81
N TRP A 156 12.99 41.61 -0.17
CA TRP A 156 13.29 42.39 1.02
C TRP A 156 14.59 43.18 0.80
N ASP A 157 14.77 44.27 1.55
CA ASP A 157 16.04 45.01 1.60
C ASP A 157 16.49 45.52 0.21
N HIS A 158 15.58 46.23 -0.50
CA HIS A 158 15.79 46.75 -1.86
C HIS A 158 16.13 45.65 -2.89
N ASP A 159 15.49 44.48 -2.75
CA ASP A 159 15.67 43.24 -3.56
C ASP A 159 17.01 42.51 -3.36
N ASP A 160 17.79 42.91 -2.36
CA ASP A 160 19.04 42.21 -1.98
C ASP A 160 18.76 40.82 -1.35
N LYS A 161 17.56 40.58 -0.82
CA LYS A 161 17.13 39.33 -0.22
C LYS A 161 15.81 38.89 -0.82
N MET A 162 15.73 37.61 -1.21
CA MET A 162 14.53 36.98 -1.74
C MET A 162 14.02 35.91 -0.78
N GLU A 163 12.76 35.99 -0.44
CA GLU A 163 12.05 34.94 0.29
C GLU A 163 11.12 34.21 -0.67
N LEU A 164 11.24 32.88 -0.73
CA LEU A 164 10.38 32.01 -1.53
C LEU A 164 9.53 31.12 -0.61
N LEU A 165 8.21 31.24 -0.72
CA LEU A 165 7.25 30.38 -0.06
C LEU A 165 6.67 29.38 -1.06
N ILE A 166 6.84 28.08 -0.79
CA ILE A 166 6.21 27.00 -1.55
C ILE A 166 5.29 26.25 -0.60
N GLY A 167 4.05 26.04 -0.98
CA GLY A 167 3.08 25.34 -0.15
C GLY A 167 2.13 24.46 -0.93
N ALA A 168 1.56 23.48 -0.24
CA ALA A 168 0.50 22.62 -0.74
C ALA A 168 -0.55 22.39 0.35
N ILE A 169 -1.82 22.38 -0.05
CA ILE A 169 -2.93 22.04 0.84
C ILE A 169 -3.53 20.73 0.33
N GLN A 170 -3.25 19.64 1.05
CA GLN A 170 -3.73 18.32 0.69
C GLN A 170 -4.07 17.51 1.94
N GLY A 171 -5.04 16.63 1.82
CA GLY A 171 -5.38 15.61 2.81
C GLY A 171 -5.32 14.23 2.18
N LEU A 172 -4.85 13.24 2.91
CA LEU A 172 -4.83 11.85 2.51
C LEU A 172 -5.46 11.00 3.61
N ALA A 173 -6.42 10.15 3.24
CA ALA A 173 -7.06 9.24 4.18
C ALA A 173 -7.40 7.92 3.51
N LYS A 174 -7.41 6.83 4.29
CA LYS A 174 -8.01 5.57 3.84
C LYS A 174 -9.53 5.71 3.77
N VAL A 175 -10.14 5.05 2.81
CA VAL A 175 -11.59 5.03 2.66
C VAL A 175 -12.18 3.99 3.62
N ARG A 176 -13.14 4.42 4.43
CA ARG A 176 -13.83 3.57 5.41
C ARG A 176 -15.34 3.74 5.25
N TRP A 177 -16.06 2.65 5.28
CA TRP A 177 -17.50 2.63 5.13
C TRP A 177 -18.19 2.10 6.38
N LEU A 178 -19.31 2.71 6.73
CA LEU A 178 -20.23 2.19 7.74
C LEU A 178 -21.30 1.36 7.04
N VAL A 179 -21.26 0.06 7.23
CA VAL A 179 -22.22 -0.88 6.64
C VAL A 179 -23.26 -1.30 7.67
N ASN A 180 -24.54 -1.20 7.32
CA ASN A 180 -25.62 -1.67 8.16
C ASN A 180 -26.08 -3.05 7.69
N GLN A 181 -26.04 -4.04 8.55
CA GLN A 181 -26.41 -5.43 8.22
C GLN A 181 -27.92 -5.71 8.24
N GLY A 182 -28.75 -4.70 8.39
CA GLY A 182 -30.21 -4.86 8.41
C GLY A 182 -30.81 -5.31 9.75
N ASN A 183 -29.99 -5.80 10.69
CA ASN A 183 -30.39 -6.17 12.04
C ASN A 183 -30.13 -5.11 13.10
N GLY A 184 -29.82 -3.88 12.67
CA GLY A 184 -29.43 -2.77 13.54
C GLY A 184 -27.96 -2.74 13.91
N THR A 185 -27.19 -3.77 13.57
CA THR A 185 -25.75 -3.81 13.81
C THR A 185 -25.02 -3.06 12.70
N LYS A 186 -24.16 -2.14 13.09
CA LYS A 186 -23.34 -1.33 12.18
C LYS A 186 -21.90 -1.81 12.26
N HIS A 187 -21.28 -2.02 11.10
CA HIS A 187 -19.89 -2.43 11.00
C HIS A 187 -19.08 -1.41 10.19
N TYR A 188 -17.92 -1.05 10.70
CA TYR A 188 -16.96 -0.24 9.94
C TYR A 188 -16.06 -1.16 9.13
N THR A 189 -16.00 -0.93 7.85
CA THR A 189 -15.17 -1.70 6.92
C THR A 189 -14.16 -0.79 6.27
N ASP A 190 -12.88 -1.11 6.41
CA ASP A 190 -11.81 -0.46 5.65
C ASP A 190 -11.91 -0.92 4.20
N HIS A 191 -12.20 0.03 3.30
CA HIS A 191 -12.45 -0.29 1.91
C HIS A 191 -11.15 -0.48 1.15
N GLY A 192 -10.84 -1.74 0.87
CA GLY A 192 -9.74 -2.08 -0.03
C GLY A 192 -8.34 -1.99 0.56
N VAL A 193 -8.18 -2.00 1.87
CA VAL A 193 -6.85 -2.03 2.52
C VAL A 193 -6.79 -3.19 3.51
N ILE A 194 -5.81 -4.09 3.34
CA ILE A 194 -5.48 -5.12 4.33
C ILE A 194 -4.00 -4.99 4.66
N ALA A 195 -3.71 -4.89 5.96
CA ALA A 195 -2.35 -4.92 6.48
C ALA A 195 -1.94 -6.36 6.84
N ILE A 196 -0.71 -6.73 6.50
CA ILE A 196 -0.14 -8.05 6.74
C ILE A 196 1.19 -7.86 7.44
N ASP A 197 1.26 -8.24 8.70
CA ASP A 197 2.45 -8.13 9.51
C ASP A 197 3.20 -9.46 9.51
N THR A 198 4.47 -9.44 9.11
CA THR A 198 5.32 -10.64 9.06
C THR A 198 6.67 -10.39 9.72
N ALA A 199 7.14 -11.40 10.46
CA ALA A 199 8.49 -11.37 11.00
C ALA A 199 9.51 -11.54 9.88
N VAL A 200 10.51 -10.68 9.84
CA VAL A 200 11.60 -10.71 8.87
C VAL A 200 12.96 -10.62 9.56
N PRO A 201 13.99 -11.27 9.04
CA PRO A 201 15.33 -11.10 9.59
C PRO A 201 15.85 -9.69 9.27
N ILE A 202 16.55 -9.08 10.19
CA ILE A 202 17.25 -7.82 9.98
C ILE A 202 18.57 -8.13 9.28
N ILE A 203 18.67 -7.74 8.01
CA ILE A 203 19.88 -7.87 7.22
C ILE A 203 20.62 -6.54 7.27
N GLY A 204 21.80 -6.52 7.87
CA GLY A 204 22.61 -5.32 8.06
C GLY A 204 22.56 -4.74 9.48
N ALA A 205 23.54 -3.92 9.81
CA ALA A 205 23.58 -3.26 11.10
C ALA A 205 22.46 -2.22 11.21
N ARG A 206 21.88 -2.13 12.39
CA ARG A 206 20.98 -1.05 12.78
C ARG A 206 21.83 0.23 12.90
N ASN A 207 21.78 1.11 11.92
CA ASN A 207 22.36 2.44 12.01
C ASN A 207 21.36 3.41 12.67
#